data_eaa8be570fd167aaf4964242bef88fcc
#
_entry.id   eaa8be570fd167aaf4964242bef88fcc
#
_cell.length_a   1.000
_cell.length_b   1.000
_cell.length_c   1.000
_cell.angle_alpha   90.00
_cell.angle_beta   90.00
_cell.angle_gamma   90.00
#
_symmetry.space_group_name_H-M   'P 1'
#
loop_
_entity.id
_entity.type
_entity.pdbx_description
1 polymer ?
#
loop_
_entity_poly.entity_id
_entity_poly.type
_entity_poly.pdbx_seq_one_letter_code
_entity_poly.pdbx_strand_id
1 'polypeptide(L)'
;MASILVGSILGTVKDQLVQSFSAHSPRGRRGWRWAIWITLVSVLVLLVVSEVVIRRAGPILKGRVIETLSSRFDSKVELDDLQVSILRGLQVSGKGLRIFPPDDVVAAGAKNPLIAVQDFNFHAGLIGLFLKPMHVGVVHVQGLAINIPPRQMRGQGAKKSRHEGKIKILVDEIVCNDSRLVIDTANPDKDPKIFELEHIVLHDVGPNAPWPYDAKLTNAVPKGEIHAAGTFGPWNTESPGDSTVTGHYTFDHADLNPIKGIGGILSSVGDFKGQLDRIEVQGTAEVPKFTLDTANYPMPLYTKFSAVVDGTSGDTYLQPVEAKLGQSQFTCSGAVVNVKGQGHTVDLDIDVPAGRIQDFLQLAVKTEPVVMTGVLEMKTKLHIPPGKQSVSQKLGMKGNFTLKQIHFTNPELEDKVDMLSLRAQGKPKEAKPGAEDVHSRMTGRFQMGEGKLDLQDLNYAMPGATVRLAGVYTLDGKKFDFTGKVRTEAKLSQMVASRWKSWALKVADPFFHKNGAGAEIPVKVTGTNGSPKFGLDIGRRDSKQ
;
A
#
# COMPACT_ATOMS: atom_id res chain seq x y z
N MET A 1 -41.07 35.48 2.24
CA MET A 1 -41.48 36.70 2.96
C MET A 1 -40.39 37.78 2.95
N ALA A 2 -39.13 37.48 3.14
CA ALA A 2 -38.03 38.45 3.07
C ALA A 2 -37.88 39.16 1.69
N SER A 3 -38.15 38.43 0.60
CA SER A 3 -38.06 38.97 -0.78
C SER A 3 -39.12 40.03 -1.12
N ILE A 4 -40.28 39.95 -0.45
CA ILE A 4 -41.38 40.91 -0.67
C ILE A 4 -41.12 42.24 0.10
N LEU A 5 -40.49 42.15 1.27
CA LEU A 5 -40.18 43.32 2.09
C LEU A 5 -39.05 44.19 1.49
N VAL A 6 -38.03 43.57 0.91
CA VAL A 6 -36.90 44.27 0.26
C VAL A 6 -37.35 44.96 -1.04
N GLY A 7 -38.24 44.34 -1.82
CA GLY A 7 -38.82 44.91 -3.02
C GLY A 7 -39.70 46.16 -2.73
N SER A 8 -40.46 46.15 -1.63
CA SER A 8 -41.31 47.24 -1.22
C SER A 8 -40.51 48.47 -0.71
N ILE A 9 -39.41 48.23 0.01
CA ILE A 9 -38.54 49.31 0.54
C ILE A 9 -37.76 49.99 -0.59
N LEU A 10 -37.27 49.25 -1.58
CA LEU A 10 -36.56 49.79 -2.74
C LEU A 10 -37.47 50.60 -3.69
N GLY A 11 -38.75 50.19 -3.85
CA GLY A 11 -39.73 50.93 -4.62
C GLY A 11 -40.07 52.28 -4.01
N THR A 12 -40.27 52.32 -2.71
CA THR A 12 -40.64 53.55 -1.99
C THR A 12 -39.49 54.58 -1.95
N VAL A 13 -38.24 54.09 -1.86
CA VAL A 13 -37.06 54.98 -1.87
C VAL A 13 -36.82 55.55 -3.25
N LYS A 14 -37.12 54.81 -4.33
CA LYS A 14 -36.96 55.30 -5.72
C LYS A 14 -37.94 56.43 -6.05
N ASP A 15 -39.19 56.31 -5.60
CA ASP A 15 -40.22 57.35 -5.86
C ASP A 15 -40.01 58.62 -5.05
N GLN A 16 -39.47 58.52 -3.82
CA GLN A 16 -39.11 59.71 -3.03
C GLN A 16 -37.87 60.44 -3.55
N LEU A 17 -36.92 59.76 -4.11
CA LEU A 17 -35.70 60.36 -4.68
C LEU A 17 -35.99 61.14 -6.00
N VAL A 18 -36.96 60.67 -6.78
CA VAL A 18 -37.31 61.32 -8.05
C VAL A 18 -38.14 62.63 -7.85
N GLN A 19 -38.91 62.72 -6.77
CA GLN A 19 -39.71 63.91 -6.50
C GLN A 19 -38.94 65.11 -5.85
N SER A 20 -37.72 64.85 -5.31
CA SER A 20 -36.95 65.91 -4.64
C SER A 20 -35.96 66.65 -5.55
N PHE A 21 -35.89 66.30 -6.86
CA PHE A 21 -34.93 66.96 -7.79
C PHE A 21 -35.52 68.01 -8.73
N SER A 22 -36.76 68.48 -8.51
CA SER A 22 -37.30 69.56 -9.27
C SER A 22 -37.52 70.82 -8.39
N ALA A 23 -36.64 71.76 -8.50
CA ALA A 23 -36.68 73.23 -8.19
C ALA A 23 -35.69 73.64 -7.08
N HIS A 24 -34.72 74.39 -7.45
CA HIS A 24 -34.35 75.75 -7.15
C HIS A 24 -32.82 75.98 -7.17
N SER A 25 -32.46 77.04 -7.77
CA SER A 25 -31.19 77.66 -8.13
C SER A 25 -30.24 78.01 -6.95
N PRO A 26 -29.03 78.55 -7.25
CA PRO A 26 -27.82 78.24 -6.49
C PRO A 26 -27.50 79.30 -5.41
N ARG A 27 -27.34 78.87 -4.19
CA ARG A 27 -26.55 79.57 -3.16
C ARG A 27 -26.06 78.63 -2.09
N GLY A 28 -24.73 78.37 -2.04
CA GLY A 28 -24.11 77.84 -0.83
C GLY A 28 -23.33 76.51 -1.00
N ARG A 29 -22.07 76.62 -1.37
CA ARG A 29 -21.07 75.54 -1.28
C ARG A 29 -21.02 74.84 0.08
N ARG A 30 -21.69 75.32 1.10
CA ARG A 30 -21.79 74.78 2.45
C ARG A 30 -22.89 73.68 2.57
N GLY A 31 -24.04 73.88 1.86
CA GLY A 31 -25.16 72.90 1.93
C GLY A 31 -24.89 71.59 1.27
N TRP A 32 -24.12 71.50 0.15
CA TRP A 32 -23.75 70.27 -0.51
C TRP A 32 -22.85 69.40 0.37
N ARG A 33 -21.92 69.99 1.12
CA ARG A 33 -21.07 69.23 2.04
C ARG A 33 -21.89 68.54 3.15
N TRP A 34 -22.91 69.26 3.66
CA TRP A 34 -23.84 68.67 4.64
C TRP A 34 -24.74 67.58 4.05
N ALA A 35 -25.23 67.76 2.82
CA ALA A 35 -26.00 66.69 2.13
C ALA A 35 -25.18 65.44 1.87
N ILE A 36 -23.91 65.54 1.45
CA ILE A 36 -22.99 64.44 1.30
C ILE A 36 -22.73 63.77 2.65
N TRP A 37 -22.50 64.50 3.73
CA TRP A 37 -22.32 63.95 5.06
C TRP A 37 -23.56 63.22 5.58
N ILE A 38 -24.77 63.81 5.36
CA ILE A 38 -26.03 63.13 5.74
C ILE A 38 -26.25 61.85 4.96
N THR A 39 -25.98 61.85 3.66
CA THR A 39 -26.07 60.59 2.84
C THR A 39 -25.06 59.56 3.29
N LEU A 40 -23.84 59.97 3.57
CA LEU A 40 -22.77 59.08 4.02
C LEU A 40 -23.08 58.49 5.41
N VAL A 41 -23.58 59.30 6.34
CA VAL A 41 -24.04 58.84 7.66
C VAL A 41 -25.28 57.97 7.53
N SER A 42 -26.24 58.29 6.67
CA SER A 42 -27.41 57.44 6.42
C SER A 42 -27.03 56.07 5.84
N VAL A 43 -26.11 56.04 4.87
CA VAL A 43 -25.57 54.79 4.32
C VAL A 43 -24.80 53.99 5.38
N LEU A 44 -23.99 54.66 6.21
CA LEU A 44 -23.28 54.01 7.31
C LEU A 44 -24.25 53.45 8.35
N VAL A 45 -25.28 54.19 8.74
CA VAL A 45 -26.33 53.73 9.66
C VAL A 45 -27.08 52.54 9.06
N LEU A 46 -27.40 52.59 7.78
CA LEU A 46 -28.10 51.51 7.08
C LEU A 46 -27.24 50.24 7.02
N LEU A 47 -25.94 50.39 6.81
CA LEU A 47 -24.99 49.26 6.86
C LEU A 47 -24.88 48.68 8.28
N VAL A 48 -24.76 49.53 9.30
CA VAL A 48 -24.70 49.09 10.70
C VAL A 48 -26.01 48.40 11.12
N VAL A 49 -27.17 48.96 10.76
CA VAL A 49 -28.47 48.37 11.05
C VAL A 49 -28.62 47.04 10.33
N SER A 50 -28.20 46.94 9.06
CA SER A 50 -28.26 45.66 8.33
C SER A 50 -27.36 44.63 8.97
N GLU A 51 -26.16 44.97 9.40
CA GLU A 51 -25.25 44.06 10.10
C GLU A 51 -25.86 43.57 11.44
N VAL A 52 -26.46 44.48 12.22
CA VAL A 52 -27.13 44.11 13.48
C VAL A 52 -28.34 43.19 13.24
N VAL A 53 -29.13 43.48 12.19
CA VAL A 53 -30.28 42.64 11.82
C VAL A 53 -29.83 41.25 11.40
N ILE A 54 -28.78 41.13 10.61
CA ILE A 54 -28.22 39.85 10.16
C ILE A 54 -27.65 39.05 11.33
N ARG A 55 -26.90 39.71 12.22
CA ARG A 55 -26.38 39.02 13.44
C ARG A 55 -27.50 38.53 14.35
N ARG A 56 -28.60 39.25 14.46
CA ARG A 56 -29.79 38.79 15.21
C ARG A 56 -30.58 37.68 14.47
N ALA A 57 -30.47 37.62 13.13
CA ALA A 57 -31.06 36.55 12.33
C ALA A 57 -30.23 35.24 12.35
N GLY A 58 -29.00 35.29 12.86
CA GLY A 58 -28.08 34.12 12.94
C GLY A 58 -28.73 32.85 13.51
N PRO A 59 -29.40 32.88 14.66
CA PRO A 59 -30.07 31.69 15.22
C PRO A 59 -31.18 31.16 14.31
N ILE A 60 -31.93 32.01 13.63
CA ILE A 60 -33.00 31.64 12.70
C ILE A 60 -32.40 30.98 11.44
N LEU A 61 -31.33 31.54 10.91
CA LEU A 61 -30.62 30.99 9.76
C LEU A 61 -29.96 29.65 10.10
N LYS A 62 -29.35 29.55 11.28
CA LYS A 62 -28.80 28.30 11.80
C LYS A 62 -29.88 27.19 11.86
N GLY A 63 -31.04 27.49 12.44
CA GLY A 63 -32.14 26.54 12.49
C GLY A 63 -32.61 26.07 11.11
N ARG A 64 -32.70 27.01 10.14
CA ARG A 64 -33.06 26.68 8.76
C ARG A 64 -32.02 25.84 8.03
N VAL A 65 -30.73 26.09 8.25
CA VAL A 65 -29.65 25.28 7.69
C VAL A 65 -29.71 23.88 8.25
N ILE A 66 -29.87 23.71 9.57
CA ILE A 66 -30.01 22.42 10.21
C ILE A 66 -31.23 21.66 9.65
N GLU A 67 -32.40 22.31 9.56
CA GLU A 67 -33.62 21.69 9.03
C GLU A 67 -33.45 21.23 7.58
N THR A 68 -32.81 22.07 6.73
CA THR A 68 -32.57 21.75 5.33
C THR A 68 -31.62 20.59 5.17
N LEU A 69 -30.52 20.57 5.92
CA LEU A 69 -29.54 19.47 5.88
C LEU A 69 -30.15 18.19 6.47
N SER A 70 -30.89 18.27 7.58
CA SER A 70 -31.57 17.10 8.17
C SER A 70 -32.56 16.48 7.19
N SER A 71 -33.34 17.31 6.50
CA SER A 71 -34.27 16.82 5.47
C SER A 71 -33.57 16.19 4.26
N ARG A 72 -32.38 16.66 3.92
CA ARG A 72 -31.62 16.17 2.76
C ARG A 72 -30.91 14.85 3.05
N PHE A 73 -30.35 14.71 4.24
CA PHE A 73 -29.62 13.51 4.67
C PHE A 73 -30.52 12.50 5.38
N ASP A 74 -31.81 12.82 5.59
CA ASP A 74 -32.75 12.04 6.39
C ASP A 74 -32.16 11.61 7.74
N SER A 75 -31.48 12.54 8.41
CA SER A 75 -30.67 12.28 9.57
C SER A 75 -30.52 13.50 10.49
N LYS A 76 -30.07 13.25 11.71
CA LYS A 76 -29.80 14.30 12.69
C LYS A 76 -28.60 15.14 12.24
N VAL A 77 -28.76 16.49 12.24
CA VAL A 77 -27.69 17.45 11.95
C VAL A 77 -27.53 18.38 13.15
N GLU A 78 -26.30 18.57 13.55
CA GLU A 78 -25.89 19.51 14.59
C GLU A 78 -24.94 20.55 14.00
N LEU A 79 -25.04 21.81 14.45
CA LEU A 79 -24.18 22.90 14.06
C LEU A 79 -23.96 23.79 15.30
N ASP A 80 -22.72 23.96 15.73
CA ASP A 80 -22.43 24.68 16.98
C ASP A 80 -22.61 26.18 16.80
N ASP A 81 -22.05 26.76 15.73
CA ASP A 81 -22.16 28.19 15.45
C ASP A 81 -22.32 28.46 13.94
N LEU A 82 -23.04 29.51 13.60
CA LEU A 82 -23.19 30.04 12.24
C LEU A 82 -23.19 31.54 12.25
N GLN A 83 -22.26 32.13 11.55
CA GLN A 83 -22.12 33.59 11.40
C GLN A 83 -22.28 33.98 9.95
N VAL A 84 -23.02 35.05 9.72
CA VAL A 84 -23.23 35.62 8.39
C VAL A 84 -22.91 37.12 8.43
N SER A 85 -22.09 37.59 7.51
CA SER A 85 -21.72 39.00 7.35
C SER A 85 -21.91 39.44 5.90
N ILE A 86 -22.30 40.70 5.71
CA ILE A 86 -22.52 41.31 4.39
C ILE A 86 -21.63 42.52 4.11
N LEU A 87 -20.81 42.94 5.07
CA LEU A 87 -20.01 44.17 4.94
C LEU A 87 -19.01 44.18 3.78
N ARG A 88 -18.53 42.99 3.39
CA ARG A 88 -17.58 42.78 2.27
C ARG A 88 -18.08 41.75 1.24
N GLY A 89 -19.41 41.68 1.04
CA GLY A 89 -20.09 40.60 0.35
C GLY A 89 -20.73 39.62 1.33
N LEU A 90 -21.52 38.65 0.85
CA LEU A 90 -22.09 37.62 1.72
C LEU A 90 -21.00 36.63 2.12
N GLN A 91 -20.52 36.74 3.35
CA GLN A 91 -19.61 35.80 3.95
C GLN A 91 -20.36 34.93 4.96
N VAL A 92 -20.24 33.64 4.82
CA VAL A 92 -20.79 32.64 5.75
C VAL A 92 -19.65 31.87 6.39
N SER A 93 -19.65 31.77 7.70
CA SER A 93 -18.73 30.91 8.45
C SER A 93 -19.48 30.11 9.50
N GLY A 94 -19.06 28.88 9.74
CA GLY A 94 -19.68 28.01 10.73
C GLY A 94 -18.67 27.10 11.38
N LYS A 95 -19.06 26.58 12.57
CA LYS A 95 -18.24 25.69 13.38
C LYS A 95 -19.05 24.50 13.85
N GLY A 96 -18.37 23.36 13.94
CA GLY A 96 -18.91 22.16 14.57
C GLY A 96 -20.11 21.57 13.84
N LEU A 97 -20.07 21.54 12.49
CA LEU A 97 -21.10 20.84 11.72
C LEU A 97 -20.92 19.34 11.87
N ARG A 98 -21.97 18.64 12.27
CA ARG A 98 -22.01 17.18 12.40
C ARG A 98 -23.29 16.65 11.76
N ILE A 99 -23.13 15.71 10.82
CA ILE A 99 -24.22 15.00 10.15
C ILE A 99 -24.11 13.54 10.59
N PHE A 100 -25.12 13.05 11.29
CA PHE A 100 -25.15 11.68 11.80
C PHE A 100 -25.67 10.71 10.73
N PRO A 101 -25.41 9.41 10.86
CA PRO A 101 -26.06 8.40 10.03
C PRO A 101 -27.58 8.39 10.25
N PRO A 102 -28.37 7.87 9.30
CA PRO A 102 -29.80 7.62 9.51
C PRO A 102 -30.10 6.78 10.77
N ASP A 103 -31.30 6.93 11.35
CA ASP A 103 -31.66 6.31 12.63
C ASP A 103 -31.55 4.78 12.63
N ASP A 104 -31.82 4.12 11.50
CA ASP A 104 -31.67 2.68 11.33
C ASP A 104 -30.19 2.24 11.39
N VAL A 105 -29.28 3.03 10.85
CA VAL A 105 -27.84 2.79 10.90
C VAL A 105 -27.30 3.05 12.31
N VAL A 106 -27.81 4.07 12.99
CA VAL A 106 -27.49 4.34 14.40
C VAL A 106 -27.99 3.17 15.29
N ALA A 107 -29.20 2.68 15.04
CA ALA A 107 -29.75 1.53 15.74
C ALA A 107 -28.95 0.24 15.49
N ALA A 108 -28.33 0.11 14.34
CA ALA A 108 -27.41 -0.98 14.02
C ALA A 108 -26.01 -0.86 14.68
N GLY A 109 -25.75 0.25 15.40
CA GLY A 109 -24.55 0.43 16.22
C GLY A 109 -23.56 1.50 15.74
N ALA A 110 -23.86 2.26 14.69
CA ALA A 110 -23.03 3.39 14.26
C ALA A 110 -23.10 4.52 15.30
N LYS A 111 -21.93 4.94 15.81
CA LYS A 111 -21.83 5.95 16.89
C LYS A 111 -21.27 7.29 16.42
N ASN A 112 -20.45 7.26 15.39
CA ASN A 112 -19.73 8.43 14.89
C ASN A 112 -20.60 9.21 13.88
N PRO A 113 -20.47 10.54 13.82
CA PRO A 113 -21.04 11.31 12.72
C PRO A 113 -20.53 10.78 11.38
N LEU A 114 -21.41 10.67 10.39
CA LEU A 114 -21.04 10.32 9.01
C LEU A 114 -20.09 11.39 8.41
N ILE A 115 -20.42 12.66 8.67
CA ILE A 115 -19.61 13.81 8.29
C ILE A 115 -19.48 14.75 9.48
N ALA A 116 -18.27 15.13 9.82
CA ALA A 116 -17.98 16.17 10.79
C ALA A 116 -17.02 17.20 10.21
N VAL A 117 -17.29 18.49 10.46
CA VAL A 117 -16.48 19.61 10.02
C VAL A 117 -16.20 20.51 11.23
N GLN A 118 -14.92 20.80 11.49
CA GLN A 118 -14.55 21.68 12.58
C GLN A 118 -14.92 23.13 12.27
N ASP A 119 -14.40 23.66 11.17
CA ASP A 119 -14.65 25.01 10.70
C ASP A 119 -14.89 25.01 9.18
N PHE A 120 -15.81 25.85 8.75
CA PHE A 120 -15.98 26.13 7.33
C PHE A 120 -16.26 27.62 7.09
N ASN A 121 -15.83 28.11 5.94
CA ASN A 121 -16.16 29.45 5.50
C ASN A 121 -16.26 29.51 3.98
N PHE A 122 -17.14 30.37 3.50
CA PHE A 122 -17.27 30.66 2.08
C PHE A 122 -17.80 32.08 1.83
N HIS A 123 -17.52 32.57 0.62
CA HIS A 123 -18.06 33.82 0.10
C HIS A 123 -19.06 33.48 -1.01
N ALA A 124 -20.26 34.05 -0.91
CA ALA A 124 -21.25 33.92 -1.95
C ALA A 124 -21.49 35.25 -2.64
N GLY A 125 -21.48 35.26 -3.96
CA GLY A 125 -21.92 36.42 -4.73
C GLY A 125 -23.43 36.61 -4.55
N LEU A 126 -23.87 37.84 -4.30
CA LEU A 126 -25.30 38.15 -4.14
C LEU A 126 -26.13 37.66 -5.34
N ILE A 127 -25.59 37.72 -6.55
CA ILE A 127 -26.25 37.25 -7.77
C ILE A 127 -26.36 35.73 -7.80
N GLY A 128 -25.31 35.00 -7.38
CA GLY A 128 -25.27 33.51 -7.38
C GLY A 128 -26.35 32.89 -6.49
N LEU A 129 -26.78 33.58 -5.43
CA LEU A 129 -27.84 33.12 -4.54
C LEU A 129 -29.24 33.11 -5.19
N PHE A 130 -29.43 33.89 -6.24
CA PHE A 130 -30.71 33.98 -6.96
C PHE A 130 -30.75 33.13 -8.23
N LEU A 131 -29.65 32.49 -8.57
CA LEU A 131 -29.58 31.54 -9.70
C LEU A 131 -30.22 30.19 -9.31
N LYS A 132 -30.69 29.46 -10.30
CA LYS A 132 -31.15 28.06 -10.12
C LYS A 132 -30.38 27.22 -11.14
N PRO A 133 -29.45 26.35 -10.66
CA PRO A 133 -29.07 26.06 -9.27
C PRO A 133 -28.38 27.23 -8.57
N MET A 134 -28.42 27.27 -7.21
CA MET A 134 -27.68 28.24 -6.44
C MET A 134 -26.17 27.99 -6.58
N HIS A 135 -25.40 28.98 -6.98
CA HIS A 135 -23.95 28.90 -7.10
C HIS A 135 -23.26 29.46 -5.85
N VAL A 136 -22.40 28.63 -5.27
CA VAL A 136 -21.48 29.01 -4.19
C VAL A 136 -20.08 28.95 -4.77
N GLY A 137 -19.27 29.96 -4.57
CA GLY A 137 -17.87 29.96 -5.03
C GLY A 137 -16.98 28.98 -4.26
N VAL A 138 -15.85 29.47 -3.75
CA VAL A 138 -14.91 28.63 -3.00
C VAL A 138 -15.37 28.46 -1.56
N VAL A 139 -15.42 27.22 -1.11
CA VAL A 139 -15.69 26.83 0.29
C VAL A 139 -14.40 26.29 0.90
N HIS A 140 -13.90 26.94 1.94
CA HIS A 140 -12.78 26.43 2.71
C HIS A 140 -13.29 25.64 3.90
N VAL A 141 -12.76 24.44 4.07
CA VAL A 141 -13.13 23.49 5.14
C VAL A 141 -11.86 23.10 5.90
N GLN A 142 -11.94 23.13 7.21
CA GLN A 142 -10.87 22.72 8.11
C GLN A 142 -11.36 21.56 8.98
N GLY A 143 -10.56 20.50 9.08
CA GLY A 143 -10.86 19.37 9.94
C GLY A 143 -12.10 18.58 9.50
N LEU A 144 -12.21 18.26 8.19
CA LEU A 144 -13.24 17.39 7.67
C LEU A 144 -12.96 15.93 8.10
N ALA A 145 -13.90 15.32 8.79
CA ALA A 145 -13.87 13.88 9.09
C ALA A 145 -15.08 13.20 8.45
N ILE A 146 -14.81 12.20 7.61
CA ILE A 146 -15.82 11.35 6.98
C ILE A 146 -15.68 9.95 7.59
N ASN A 147 -16.75 9.44 8.21
CA ASN A 147 -16.78 8.09 8.76
C ASN A 147 -17.81 7.27 7.99
N ILE A 148 -17.34 6.25 7.29
CA ILE A 148 -18.19 5.33 6.52
C ILE A 148 -18.47 4.12 7.38
N PRO A 149 -19.74 3.88 7.81
CA PRO A 149 -20.09 2.72 8.64
C PRO A 149 -19.97 1.42 7.84
N PRO A 150 -19.78 0.27 8.52
CA PRO A 150 -19.72 -1.05 7.89
C PRO A 150 -20.94 -1.34 7.03
N ARG A 151 -20.75 -2.06 5.93
CA ARG A 151 -21.82 -2.39 4.98
C ARG A 151 -23.01 -3.12 5.62
N GLN A 152 -22.74 -3.97 6.62
CA GLN A 152 -23.77 -4.72 7.36
C GLN A 152 -24.68 -3.83 8.23
N MET A 153 -24.20 -2.65 8.61
CA MET A 153 -24.97 -1.66 9.37
C MET A 153 -25.74 -0.69 8.48
N ARG A 154 -25.50 -0.71 7.17
CA ARG A 154 -26.22 0.11 6.20
C ARG A 154 -27.58 -0.54 5.96
N GLY A 155 -28.66 0.19 6.14
CA GLY A 155 -30.01 -0.33 6.14
C GLY A 155 -30.35 -1.16 4.91
N GLN A 156 -30.77 -2.39 5.13
CA GLN A 156 -31.29 -3.29 4.07
C GLN A 156 -32.69 -2.89 3.59
N GLY A 157 -33.20 -1.76 4.02
CA GLY A 157 -34.56 -1.32 3.78
C GLY A 157 -34.70 0.17 3.55
N ALA A 158 -33.67 0.86 3.05
CA ALA A 158 -33.78 2.27 2.73
C ALA A 158 -34.96 2.49 1.79
N LYS A 159 -36.10 2.94 2.35
CA LYS A 159 -37.17 3.55 1.58
C LYS A 159 -36.50 4.64 0.75
N LYS A 160 -36.55 4.53 -0.58
CA LYS A 160 -36.06 5.57 -1.50
C LYS A 160 -36.46 6.91 -0.91
N SER A 161 -35.50 7.67 -0.44
CA SER A 161 -35.71 9.03 0.02
C SER A 161 -36.29 9.83 -1.15
N ARG A 162 -37.60 10.03 -1.13
CA ARG A 162 -38.33 10.78 -2.17
C ARG A 162 -38.15 12.30 -2.06
N HIS A 163 -37.24 12.76 -1.24
CA HIS A 163 -36.97 14.17 -1.08
C HIS A 163 -35.76 14.58 -1.94
N GLU A 164 -35.96 14.66 -3.24
CA GLU A 164 -35.16 15.57 -4.06
C GLU A 164 -35.34 16.97 -3.47
N GLY A 165 -34.38 17.41 -2.69
CA GLY A 165 -34.39 18.76 -2.13
C GLY A 165 -34.56 19.77 -3.27
N LYS A 166 -35.59 20.63 -3.17
CA LYS A 166 -35.94 21.61 -4.21
C LYS A 166 -34.83 22.60 -4.53
N ILE A 167 -33.76 22.65 -3.74
CA ILE A 167 -32.64 23.57 -3.93
C ILE A 167 -31.42 22.76 -4.37
N LYS A 168 -31.06 22.86 -5.64
CA LYS A 168 -29.78 22.33 -6.16
C LYS A 168 -28.70 23.39 -5.89
N ILE A 169 -27.67 23.00 -5.13
CA ILE A 169 -26.52 23.85 -4.86
C ILE A 169 -25.36 23.29 -5.67
N LEU A 170 -24.66 24.16 -6.38
CA LEU A 170 -23.39 23.89 -7.03
C LEU A 170 -22.32 24.67 -6.30
N VAL A 171 -21.23 24.02 -5.94
CA VAL A 171 -20.06 24.64 -5.32
C VAL A 171 -18.93 24.55 -6.33
N ASP A 172 -18.37 25.69 -6.70
CA ASP A 172 -17.32 25.75 -7.72
C ASP A 172 -16.07 25.00 -7.24
N GLU A 173 -15.70 25.20 -5.96
CA GLU A 173 -14.53 24.57 -5.37
C GLU A 173 -14.71 24.36 -3.86
N ILE A 174 -14.31 23.18 -3.35
CA ILE A 174 -14.21 22.91 -1.92
C ILE A 174 -12.75 22.58 -1.61
N VAL A 175 -12.11 23.43 -0.80
CA VAL A 175 -10.73 23.25 -0.34
C VAL A 175 -10.78 22.74 1.09
N CYS A 176 -10.33 21.50 1.30
CA CYS A 176 -10.28 20.85 2.61
C CYS A 176 -8.85 20.71 3.08
N ASN A 177 -8.58 21.12 4.31
CA ASN A 177 -7.29 20.92 4.97
C ASN A 177 -7.48 20.08 6.24
N ASP A 178 -6.43 19.34 6.63
CA ASP A 178 -6.39 18.51 7.84
C ASP A 178 -7.62 17.60 7.96
N SER A 179 -7.88 16.86 6.90
CA SER A 179 -9.07 16.04 6.76
C SER A 179 -8.74 14.56 6.93
N ARG A 180 -9.73 13.75 7.24
CA ARG A 180 -9.58 12.30 7.30
C ARG A 180 -10.81 11.56 6.81
N LEU A 181 -10.55 10.44 6.16
CA LEU A 181 -11.57 9.45 5.78
C LEU A 181 -11.34 8.18 6.59
N VAL A 182 -12.35 7.75 7.33
CA VAL A 182 -12.37 6.50 8.10
C VAL A 182 -13.40 5.58 7.47
N ILE A 183 -12.98 4.40 7.07
CA ILE A 183 -13.87 3.34 6.60
C ILE A 183 -13.90 2.27 7.68
N ASP A 184 -15.02 2.18 8.38
CA ASP A 184 -15.23 1.24 9.46
C ASP A 184 -15.46 -0.18 8.94
N THR A 185 -15.06 -1.17 9.72
CA THR A 185 -15.26 -2.58 9.42
C THR A 185 -16.19 -3.25 10.44
N ALA A 186 -17.01 -4.18 9.98
CA ALA A 186 -17.81 -5.03 10.85
C ALA A 186 -17.02 -6.21 11.43
N ASN A 187 -15.83 -6.49 10.89
CA ASN A 187 -14.99 -7.58 11.38
C ASN A 187 -14.28 -7.16 12.67
N PRO A 188 -14.55 -7.81 13.83
CA PRO A 188 -13.93 -7.47 15.10
C PRO A 188 -12.42 -7.68 15.14
N ASP A 189 -11.88 -8.49 14.21
CA ASP A 189 -10.46 -8.81 14.10
C ASP A 189 -9.69 -7.86 13.14
N LYS A 190 -10.36 -6.79 12.68
CA LYS A 190 -9.78 -5.78 11.80
C LYS A 190 -9.80 -4.40 12.44
N ASP A 191 -8.83 -3.58 12.09
CA ASP A 191 -8.84 -2.15 12.40
C ASP A 191 -9.51 -1.37 11.26
N PRO A 192 -10.21 -0.26 11.56
CA PRO A 192 -10.72 0.65 10.53
C PRO A 192 -9.61 1.14 9.61
N LYS A 193 -9.90 1.32 8.34
CA LYS A 193 -8.96 1.95 7.42
C LYS A 193 -9.06 3.46 7.52
N ILE A 194 -7.95 4.10 7.80
CA ILE A 194 -7.85 5.56 7.97
C ILE A 194 -6.95 6.13 6.88
N PHE A 195 -7.46 7.15 6.20
CA PHE A 195 -6.71 7.97 5.25
C PHE A 195 -6.61 9.38 5.82
N GLU A 196 -5.39 9.81 6.11
CA GLU A 196 -5.10 11.19 6.51
C GLU A 196 -4.90 12.02 5.25
N LEU A 197 -5.77 13.01 5.08
CA LEU A 197 -5.88 13.84 3.89
C LEU A 197 -5.38 15.25 4.24
N GLU A 198 -4.13 15.56 3.94
CA GLU A 198 -3.52 16.84 4.29
C GLU A 198 -4.20 18.00 3.57
N HIS A 199 -4.45 17.80 2.27
CA HIS A 199 -5.05 18.79 1.40
C HIS A 199 -5.88 18.10 0.32
N ILE A 200 -7.12 18.50 0.15
CA ILE A 200 -7.99 18.07 -0.95
C ILE A 200 -8.68 19.29 -1.55
N VAL A 201 -8.72 19.35 -2.85
CA VAL A 201 -9.54 20.27 -3.62
C VAL A 201 -10.54 19.47 -4.43
N LEU A 202 -11.82 19.75 -4.24
CA LEU A 202 -12.92 19.22 -5.04
C LEU A 202 -13.47 20.31 -5.93
N HIS A 203 -13.69 20.02 -7.19
CA HIS A 203 -14.20 20.96 -8.17
C HIS A 203 -15.62 20.60 -8.61
N ASP A 204 -16.42 21.60 -9.00
CA ASP A 204 -17.78 21.45 -9.56
C ASP A 204 -18.69 20.54 -8.73
N VAL A 205 -18.65 20.71 -7.39
CA VAL A 205 -19.36 19.85 -6.46
C VAL A 205 -20.86 20.06 -6.56
N GLY A 206 -21.55 19.05 -7.07
CA GLY A 206 -22.99 19.07 -7.27
C GLY A 206 -23.65 17.70 -7.01
N PRO A 207 -24.99 17.62 -7.07
CA PRO A 207 -25.71 16.43 -6.63
C PRO A 207 -25.64 15.23 -7.57
N ASN A 208 -25.39 15.42 -8.87
CA ASN A 208 -25.63 14.41 -9.88
C ASN A 208 -24.41 14.08 -10.78
N ALA A 209 -23.28 14.74 -10.60
CA ALA A 209 -22.07 14.53 -11.38
C ALA A 209 -20.92 14.08 -10.48
N PRO A 210 -19.97 13.30 -10.99
CA PRO A 210 -18.71 13.06 -10.29
C PRO A 210 -17.94 14.37 -10.13
N TRP A 211 -17.22 14.51 -9.02
CA TRP A 211 -16.45 15.70 -8.68
C TRP A 211 -14.98 15.46 -9.01
N PRO A 212 -14.39 16.24 -9.92
CA PRO A 212 -12.95 16.25 -10.09
C PRO A 212 -12.26 16.58 -8.76
N TYR A 213 -11.16 15.90 -8.45
CA TYR A 213 -10.41 16.20 -7.23
C TYR A 213 -8.91 16.17 -7.46
N ASP A 214 -8.21 16.90 -6.63
CA ASP A 214 -6.77 16.85 -6.41
C ASP A 214 -6.52 16.68 -4.91
N ALA A 215 -5.70 15.69 -4.54
CA ALA A 215 -5.47 15.33 -3.14
C ALA A 215 -4.00 15.08 -2.85
N LYS A 216 -3.54 15.62 -1.72
CA LYS A 216 -2.26 15.31 -1.12
C LYS A 216 -2.48 14.58 0.21
N LEU A 217 -1.85 13.40 0.34
CA LEU A 217 -1.94 12.55 1.50
C LEU A 217 -0.54 12.17 1.99
N THR A 218 -0.40 11.92 3.27
CA THR A 218 0.79 11.27 3.83
C THR A 218 0.44 9.85 4.26
N ASN A 219 1.20 8.87 3.76
CA ASN A 219 1.10 7.50 4.25
C ASN A 219 1.96 7.32 5.50
N ALA A 220 1.42 6.67 6.52
CA ALA A 220 2.12 6.52 7.80
C ALA A 220 3.25 5.48 7.75
N VAL A 221 3.02 4.33 7.13
CA VAL A 221 4.00 3.22 7.05
C VAL A 221 3.81 2.45 5.73
N PRO A 222 4.80 2.46 4.83
CA PRO A 222 6.00 3.30 4.84
C PRO A 222 5.65 4.78 4.73
N LYS A 223 6.41 5.65 5.44
CA LYS A 223 6.17 7.09 5.38
C LYS A 223 6.59 7.65 4.03
N GLY A 224 5.66 8.33 3.36
CA GLY A 224 5.90 8.96 2.06
C GLY A 224 4.70 9.81 1.63
N GLU A 225 4.89 10.62 0.60
CA GLU A 225 3.87 11.53 0.07
C GLU A 225 3.11 10.86 -1.07
N ILE A 226 1.78 10.96 -1.04
CA ILE A 226 0.90 10.51 -2.10
C ILE A 226 0.20 11.73 -2.69
N HIS A 227 0.30 11.90 -4.00
CA HIS A 227 -0.53 12.80 -4.77
C HIS A 227 -1.50 11.98 -5.60
N ALA A 228 -2.78 12.34 -5.55
CA ALA A 228 -3.82 11.65 -6.31
C ALA A 228 -4.77 12.66 -6.95
N ALA A 229 -5.04 12.50 -8.23
CA ALA A 229 -6.01 13.32 -8.96
C ALA A 229 -6.95 12.43 -9.76
N GLY A 230 -8.23 12.81 -9.82
CA GLY A 230 -9.24 12.00 -10.49
C GLY A 230 -10.65 12.50 -10.32
N THR A 231 -11.60 11.57 -10.18
CA THR A 231 -13.01 11.90 -9.95
C THR A 231 -13.58 11.09 -8.79
N PHE A 232 -14.41 11.71 -7.99
CA PHE A 232 -15.11 11.11 -6.86
C PHE A 232 -16.63 11.31 -6.99
N GLY A 233 -17.40 10.28 -6.69
CA GLY A 233 -18.84 10.34 -6.65
C GLY A 233 -19.56 10.07 -7.99
N PRO A 234 -20.86 10.39 -8.05
CA PRO A 234 -21.62 11.16 -7.07
C PRO A 234 -21.69 10.50 -5.70
N TRP A 235 -21.76 11.32 -4.63
CA TRP A 235 -21.88 10.82 -3.27
C TRP A 235 -23.18 10.02 -3.09
N ASN A 236 -23.06 8.78 -2.66
CA ASN A 236 -24.20 7.94 -2.34
C ASN A 236 -24.58 8.13 -0.85
N THR A 237 -25.64 8.85 -0.57
CA THR A 237 -26.09 9.14 0.79
C THR A 237 -26.61 7.91 1.52
N GLU A 238 -27.20 6.94 0.81
CA GLU A 238 -27.74 5.71 1.40
C GLU A 238 -26.62 4.69 1.69
N SER A 239 -25.61 4.63 0.85
CA SER A 239 -24.48 3.72 0.98
C SER A 239 -23.17 4.45 0.57
N PRO A 240 -22.58 5.26 1.46
CA PRO A 240 -21.39 6.06 1.12
C PRO A 240 -20.19 5.24 0.62
N GLY A 241 -20.03 4.00 1.06
CA GLY A 241 -18.99 3.09 0.59
C GLY A 241 -19.16 2.64 -0.86
N ASP A 242 -20.39 2.75 -1.43
CA ASP A 242 -20.66 2.46 -2.84
C ASP A 242 -20.37 3.67 -3.75
N SER A 243 -19.98 4.83 -3.17
CA SER A 243 -19.53 5.98 -3.96
C SER A 243 -18.29 5.62 -4.79
N THR A 244 -18.32 5.99 -6.06
CA THR A 244 -17.24 5.64 -6.98
C THR A 244 -16.03 6.57 -6.80
N VAL A 245 -14.85 6.03 -7.02
CA VAL A 245 -13.60 6.79 -7.05
C VAL A 245 -12.75 6.31 -8.21
N THR A 246 -12.16 7.24 -8.93
CA THR A 246 -11.16 6.95 -9.96
C THR A 246 -10.02 7.94 -9.82
N GLY A 247 -8.83 7.57 -10.21
CA GLY A 247 -7.72 8.52 -10.21
C GLY A 247 -6.41 7.90 -10.65
N HIS A 248 -5.48 8.81 -10.89
CA HIS A 248 -4.07 8.54 -11.01
C HIS A 248 -3.38 8.94 -9.71
N TYR A 249 -2.36 8.19 -9.28
CA TYR A 249 -1.58 8.54 -8.10
C TYR A 249 -0.08 8.44 -8.36
N THR A 250 0.68 9.24 -7.64
CA THR A 250 2.11 9.06 -7.41
C THR A 250 2.34 8.88 -5.91
N PHE A 251 3.24 7.97 -5.56
CA PHE A 251 3.67 7.74 -4.20
C PHE A 251 5.19 7.87 -4.16
N ASP A 252 5.67 8.96 -3.59
CA ASP A 252 7.06 9.34 -3.67
C ASP A 252 7.75 9.25 -2.31
N HIS A 253 9.06 8.92 -2.34
CA HIS A 253 9.95 8.91 -1.18
C HIS A 253 9.46 8.06 0.00
N ALA A 254 8.77 6.94 -0.29
CA ALA A 254 8.29 6.04 0.75
C ALA A 254 9.44 5.28 1.40
N ASP A 255 9.79 5.66 2.62
CA ASP A 255 10.88 5.05 3.38
C ASP A 255 10.47 3.69 3.95
N LEU A 256 11.12 2.61 3.48
CA LEU A 256 10.90 1.24 3.94
C LEU A 256 11.62 0.91 5.26
N ASN A 257 12.61 1.71 5.69
CA ASN A 257 13.41 1.41 6.88
C ASN A 257 12.60 1.26 8.19
N PRO A 258 11.47 1.95 8.41
CA PRO A 258 10.63 1.70 9.57
C PRO A 258 10.06 0.28 9.64
N ILE A 259 10.00 -0.44 8.51
CA ILE A 259 9.58 -1.85 8.46
C ILE A 259 10.81 -2.70 8.76
N LYS A 260 10.90 -3.21 10.00
CA LYS A 260 12.07 -3.97 10.46
C LYS A 260 12.43 -5.12 9.51
N GLY A 261 13.66 -5.14 9.08
CA GLY A 261 14.22 -6.21 8.26
C GLY A 261 14.25 -5.92 6.77
N ILE A 262 13.66 -4.82 6.31
CA ILE A 262 13.79 -4.35 4.93
C ILE A 262 14.22 -2.89 4.91
N GLY A 263 14.79 -2.46 3.79
CA GLY A 263 15.21 -1.07 3.61
C GLY A 263 15.15 -0.64 2.14
N GLY A 264 15.26 0.67 1.95
CA GLY A 264 15.21 1.33 0.65
C GLY A 264 14.14 2.40 0.58
N ILE A 265 14.15 3.17 -0.49
CA ILE A 265 13.14 4.18 -0.79
C ILE A 265 12.30 3.67 -1.95
N LEU A 266 11.00 3.56 -1.73
CA LEU A 266 10.03 3.12 -2.71
C LEU A 266 9.40 4.34 -3.38
N SER A 267 9.25 4.27 -4.70
CA SER A 267 8.39 5.15 -5.49
C SER A 267 7.40 4.28 -6.28
N SER A 268 6.15 4.75 -6.40
CA SER A 268 5.10 4.04 -7.13
C SER A 268 4.23 5.02 -7.89
N VAL A 269 3.77 4.60 -9.06
CA VAL A 269 2.79 5.34 -9.86
C VAL A 269 1.75 4.36 -10.38
N GLY A 270 0.52 4.83 -10.51
CA GLY A 270 -0.54 3.98 -11.00
C GLY A 270 -1.89 4.64 -11.09
N ASP A 271 -2.86 3.86 -11.51
CA ASP A 271 -4.24 4.23 -11.65
C ASP A 271 -5.11 3.37 -10.73
N PHE A 272 -6.19 3.96 -10.25
CA PHE A 272 -7.18 3.23 -9.46
C PHE A 272 -8.60 3.60 -9.84
N LYS A 273 -9.50 2.66 -9.65
CA LYS A 273 -10.93 2.81 -9.92
C LYS A 273 -11.75 1.85 -9.07
N GLY A 274 -12.97 2.21 -8.79
CA GLY A 274 -13.91 1.33 -8.10
C GLY A 274 -14.85 2.08 -7.18
N GLN A 275 -15.32 1.40 -6.17
CA GLN A 275 -16.08 1.94 -5.05
C GLN A 275 -15.17 2.05 -3.82
N LEU A 276 -15.48 2.93 -2.88
CA LEU A 276 -14.67 3.08 -1.67
C LEU A 276 -14.49 1.76 -0.91
N ASP A 277 -15.48 0.86 -0.95
CA ASP A 277 -15.39 -0.47 -0.34
C ASP A 277 -14.50 -1.44 -1.13
N ARG A 278 -14.28 -1.22 -2.42
CA ARG A 278 -13.54 -2.11 -3.31
C ARG A 278 -12.87 -1.33 -4.44
N ILE A 279 -11.58 -1.14 -4.32
CA ILE A 279 -10.77 -0.35 -5.25
C ILE A 279 -9.83 -1.27 -6.03
N GLU A 280 -9.89 -1.22 -7.35
CA GLU A 280 -8.93 -1.85 -8.25
C GLU A 280 -7.79 -0.88 -8.50
N VAL A 281 -6.55 -1.35 -8.32
CA VAL A 281 -5.34 -0.54 -8.49
C VAL A 281 -4.41 -1.23 -9.48
N GLN A 282 -3.83 -0.47 -10.40
CA GLN A 282 -2.81 -0.95 -11.32
C GLN A 282 -1.65 0.04 -11.30
N GLY A 283 -0.42 -0.47 -11.34
CA GLY A 283 0.70 0.45 -11.29
C GLY A 283 2.06 -0.24 -11.37
N THR A 284 3.07 0.58 -11.20
CA THR A 284 4.47 0.15 -11.06
C THR A 284 5.02 0.66 -9.74
N ALA A 285 5.96 -0.09 -9.17
CA ALA A 285 6.71 0.35 -8.01
C ALA A 285 8.18 0.00 -8.16
N GLU A 286 9.03 0.90 -7.70
CA GLU A 286 10.48 0.79 -7.80
C GLU A 286 11.14 1.04 -6.44
N VAL A 287 12.12 0.21 -6.11
CA VAL A 287 13.02 0.38 -4.97
C VAL A 287 14.44 0.19 -5.48
N PRO A 288 15.13 1.25 -5.91
CA PRO A 288 16.45 1.13 -6.54
C PRO A 288 17.52 0.48 -5.65
N LYS A 289 17.38 0.61 -4.34
CA LYS A 289 18.29 0.06 -3.33
C LYS A 289 17.51 -0.72 -2.28
N PHE A 290 16.78 -1.74 -2.72
CA PHE A 290 16.07 -2.65 -1.81
C PHE A 290 17.08 -3.51 -1.04
N THR A 291 16.92 -3.62 0.27
CA THR A 291 17.79 -4.43 1.14
C THR A 291 16.98 -5.32 2.05
N LEU A 292 17.57 -6.47 2.42
CA LEU A 292 17.19 -7.26 3.58
C LEU A 292 18.28 -7.16 4.65
N ASP A 293 17.91 -7.15 5.93
CA ASP A 293 18.84 -7.03 7.05
C ASP A 293 19.75 -8.27 7.22
N THR A 294 19.43 -9.39 6.55
CA THR A 294 20.30 -10.58 6.50
C THR A 294 21.63 -10.32 5.81
N ALA A 295 21.62 -9.62 4.67
CA ALA A 295 22.82 -9.33 3.89
C ALA A 295 23.19 -7.84 3.86
N ASN A 296 22.20 -6.94 3.96
CA ASN A 296 22.33 -5.49 3.77
C ASN A 296 22.94 -5.09 2.41
N TYR A 297 22.79 -5.95 1.39
CA TYR A 297 23.26 -5.67 0.04
C TYR A 297 22.13 -5.02 -0.77
N PRO A 298 22.34 -3.81 -1.33
CA PRO A 298 21.30 -3.10 -2.07
C PRO A 298 21.12 -3.70 -3.47
N MET A 299 19.88 -4.11 -3.76
CA MET A 299 19.46 -4.65 -5.05
C MET A 299 18.32 -3.83 -5.63
N PRO A 300 18.29 -3.55 -6.94
CA PRO A 300 17.14 -2.91 -7.55
C PRO A 300 15.96 -3.89 -7.63
N LEU A 301 14.82 -3.45 -7.10
CA LEU A 301 13.54 -4.17 -7.19
C LEU A 301 12.55 -3.31 -7.97
N TYR A 302 12.00 -3.85 -9.02
CA TYR A 302 10.93 -3.26 -9.83
C TYR A 302 9.73 -4.20 -9.84
N THR A 303 8.52 -3.64 -9.77
CA THR A 303 7.29 -4.41 -9.88
C THR A 303 6.28 -3.70 -10.77
N LYS A 304 5.53 -4.48 -11.54
CA LYS A 304 4.30 -4.06 -12.22
C LYS A 304 3.18 -4.89 -11.65
N PHE A 305 2.18 -4.23 -11.09
CA PHE A 305 1.16 -4.92 -10.31
C PHE A 305 -0.26 -4.53 -10.70
N SER A 306 -1.17 -5.45 -10.41
CA SER A 306 -2.60 -5.25 -10.35
C SER A 306 -3.08 -5.80 -9.00
N ALA A 307 -3.90 -5.05 -8.32
CA ALA A 307 -4.39 -5.41 -7.00
C ALA A 307 -5.84 -4.98 -6.80
N VAL A 308 -6.51 -5.66 -5.89
CA VAL A 308 -7.82 -5.25 -5.37
C VAL A 308 -7.65 -4.93 -3.89
N VAL A 309 -7.95 -3.69 -3.53
CA VAL A 309 -7.94 -3.22 -2.14
C VAL A 309 -9.37 -3.26 -1.60
N ASP A 310 -9.58 -4.01 -0.53
CA ASP A 310 -10.79 -3.94 0.27
C ASP A 310 -10.70 -2.69 1.16
N GLY A 311 -11.49 -1.67 0.83
CA GLY A 311 -11.49 -0.40 1.56
C GLY A 311 -11.98 -0.55 3.00
N THR A 312 -12.76 -1.59 3.31
CA THR A 312 -13.34 -1.79 4.64
C THR A 312 -12.36 -2.42 5.64
N SER A 313 -11.41 -3.22 5.16
CA SER A 313 -10.41 -3.90 5.99
C SER A 313 -8.99 -3.45 5.72
N GLY A 314 -8.73 -2.85 4.56
CA GLY A 314 -7.40 -2.55 4.06
C GLY A 314 -6.66 -3.77 3.53
N ASP A 315 -7.33 -4.91 3.41
CA ASP A 315 -6.75 -6.12 2.81
C ASP A 315 -6.49 -5.88 1.33
N THR A 316 -5.34 -6.31 0.86
CA THR A 316 -4.92 -6.14 -0.52
C THR A 316 -4.70 -7.49 -1.15
N TYR A 317 -5.42 -7.78 -2.22
CA TYR A 317 -5.31 -9.02 -2.99
C TYR A 317 -4.52 -8.73 -4.26
N LEU A 318 -3.32 -9.29 -4.34
CA LEU A 318 -2.44 -9.15 -5.48
C LEU A 318 -2.84 -10.16 -6.56
N GLN A 319 -3.21 -9.66 -7.72
CA GLN A 319 -3.29 -10.44 -8.96
C GLN A 319 -1.84 -10.67 -9.44
N PRO A 320 -1.58 -11.49 -10.47
CA PRO A 320 -0.20 -11.74 -10.87
C PRO A 320 0.60 -10.44 -11.03
N VAL A 321 1.57 -10.26 -10.16
CA VAL A 321 2.54 -9.15 -10.15
C VAL A 321 3.76 -9.61 -10.90
N GLU A 322 4.17 -8.86 -11.91
CA GLU A 322 5.46 -9.05 -12.58
C GLU A 322 6.53 -8.31 -11.78
N ALA A 323 7.56 -9.03 -11.34
CA ALA A 323 8.64 -8.47 -10.54
C ALA A 323 10.00 -8.74 -11.17
N LYS A 324 10.94 -7.82 -10.93
CA LYS A 324 12.33 -7.91 -11.35
C LYS A 324 13.24 -7.53 -10.18
N LEU A 325 14.04 -8.49 -9.72
CA LEU A 325 15.09 -8.29 -8.72
C LEU A 325 16.45 -8.41 -9.42
N GLY A 326 17.21 -7.32 -9.44
CA GLY A 326 18.44 -7.27 -10.23
C GLY A 326 18.18 -7.54 -11.72
N GLN A 327 18.60 -8.69 -12.21
CA GLN A 327 18.33 -9.15 -13.58
C GLN A 327 17.29 -10.28 -13.64
N SER A 328 16.88 -10.81 -12.50
CA SER A 328 15.93 -11.93 -12.41
C SER A 328 14.48 -11.45 -12.49
N GLN A 329 13.71 -12.07 -13.38
CA GLN A 329 12.28 -11.84 -13.51
C GLN A 329 11.50 -12.98 -12.84
N PHE A 330 10.42 -12.63 -12.18
CA PHE A 330 9.52 -13.59 -11.55
C PHE A 330 8.10 -13.01 -11.42
N THR A 331 7.16 -13.86 -11.10
CA THR A 331 5.79 -13.44 -10.83
C THR A 331 5.40 -13.82 -9.41
N CYS A 332 4.52 -13.02 -8.81
CA CYS A 332 3.91 -13.38 -7.54
C CYS A 332 2.42 -13.02 -7.52
N SER A 333 1.65 -13.75 -6.72
CA SER A 333 0.24 -13.47 -6.45
C SER A 333 -0.07 -13.85 -5.01
N GLY A 334 -1.12 -13.28 -4.45
CA GLY A 334 -1.50 -13.58 -3.07
C GLY A 334 -2.18 -12.43 -2.36
N ALA A 335 -1.92 -12.27 -1.07
CA ALA A 335 -2.60 -11.27 -0.27
C ALA A 335 -1.70 -10.62 0.79
N VAL A 336 -1.99 -9.36 1.09
CA VAL A 336 -1.51 -8.62 2.26
C VAL A 336 -2.73 -8.32 3.12
N VAL A 337 -2.83 -8.95 4.27
CA VAL A 337 -4.01 -8.97 5.11
C VAL A 337 -3.73 -8.26 6.43
N ASN A 338 -4.53 -7.27 6.78
CA ASN A 338 -4.41 -6.57 8.05
C ASN A 338 -4.89 -7.46 9.22
N VAL A 339 -4.11 -7.50 10.31
CA VAL A 339 -4.45 -8.20 11.56
C VAL A 339 -4.49 -7.18 12.68
N LYS A 340 -5.64 -7.07 13.33
CA LYS A 340 -5.93 -6.06 14.34
C LYS A 340 -4.84 -5.93 15.40
N GLY A 341 -4.30 -4.72 15.54
CA GLY A 341 -3.28 -4.40 16.53
C GLY A 341 -1.91 -5.09 16.35
N GLN A 342 -1.73 -5.91 15.31
CA GLN A 342 -0.50 -6.69 15.08
C GLN A 342 0.23 -6.32 13.79
N GLY A 343 -0.43 -5.63 12.86
CA GLY A 343 0.09 -5.28 11.54
C GLY A 343 -0.42 -6.21 10.44
N HIS A 344 0.42 -6.58 9.48
CA HIS A 344 -0.01 -7.30 8.29
C HIS A 344 0.58 -8.70 8.22
N THR A 345 -0.24 -9.66 7.75
CA THR A 345 0.22 -10.94 7.22
C THR A 345 0.44 -10.79 5.72
N VAL A 346 1.51 -11.35 5.20
CA VAL A 346 1.79 -11.42 3.76
C VAL A 346 1.87 -12.87 3.34
N ASP A 347 1.02 -13.29 2.42
CA ASP A 347 1.00 -14.63 1.84
C ASP A 347 1.12 -14.52 0.33
N LEU A 348 2.22 -15.03 -0.23
CA LEU A 348 2.51 -14.95 -1.67
C LEU A 348 2.88 -16.32 -2.24
N ASP A 349 2.34 -16.62 -3.41
CA ASP A 349 2.82 -17.66 -4.31
C ASP A 349 3.79 -17.02 -5.31
N ILE A 350 5.03 -17.50 -5.37
CA ILE A 350 6.11 -16.96 -6.19
C ILE A 350 6.53 -17.99 -7.22
N ASP A 351 6.65 -17.58 -8.48
CA ASP A 351 7.14 -18.41 -9.59
C ASP A 351 8.31 -17.70 -10.30
N VAL A 352 9.48 -18.29 -10.23
CA VAL A 352 10.70 -17.86 -10.91
C VAL A 352 10.98 -18.84 -12.04
N PRO A 353 10.61 -18.54 -13.28
CA PRO A 353 10.78 -19.48 -14.40
C PRO A 353 12.23 -19.58 -14.89
N ALA A 354 12.99 -18.49 -14.80
CA ALA A 354 14.39 -18.42 -15.20
C ALA A 354 15.06 -17.21 -14.54
N GLY A 355 15.46 -17.34 -13.28
CA GLY A 355 16.20 -16.30 -12.55
C GLY A 355 17.70 -16.60 -12.49
N ARG A 356 18.48 -15.67 -11.99
CA ARG A 356 19.88 -15.81 -11.63
C ARG A 356 19.97 -16.07 -10.14
N ILE A 357 20.50 -17.20 -9.71
CA ILE A 357 20.59 -17.55 -8.27
C ILE A 357 21.38 -16.49 -7.49
N GLN A 358 22.39 -15.88 -8.09
CA GLN A 358 23.21 -14.84 -7.46
C GLN A 358 22.41 -13.59 -7.05
N ASP A 359 21.37 -13.20 -7.79
CA ASP A 359 20.54 -12.06 -7.43
C ASP A 359 19.78 -12.32 -6.10
N PHE A 360 19.32 -13.54 -5.90
CA PHE A 360 18.62 -13.95 -4.67
C PHE A 360 19.60 -14.17 -3.51
N LEU A 361 20.78 -14.74 -3.80
CA LEU A 361 21.82 -14.95 -2.79
C LEU A 361 22.40 -13.60 -2.27
N GLN A 362 22.62 -12.63 -3.15
CA GLN A 362 23.07 -11.29 -2.74
C GLN A 362 22.09 -10.62 -1.79
N LEU A 363 20.80 -10.81 -2.02
CA LEU A 363 19.77 -10.24 -1.15
C LEU A 363 19.66 -10.98 0.20
N ALA A 364 19.83 -12.30 0.20
CA ALA A 364 19.51 -13.17 1.35
C ALA A 364 20.72 -13.50 2.23
N VAL A 365 21.93 -13.55 1.69
CA VAL A 365 23.11 -14.12 2.38
C VAL A 365 24.27 -13.15 2.39
N LYS A 366 24.83 -12.89 3.58
CA LYS A 366 25.98 -12.00 3.77
C LYS A 366 27.29 -12.70 3.36
N THR A 367 27.53 -12.85 2.07
CA THR A 367 28.78 -13.39 1.52
C THR A 367 29.20 -12.60 0.29
N GLU A 368 30.46 -12.16 0.25
CA GLU A 368 31.10 -11.59 -0.94
C GLU A 368 32.41 -12.32 -1.25
N PRO A 369 32.55 -12.87 -2.47
CA PRO A 369 31.50 -13.01 -3.49
C PRO A 369 30.41 -14.00 -3.09
N VAL A 370 29.25 -13.96 -3.78
CA VAL A 370 28.19 -14.98 -3.60
C VAL A 370 28.74 -16.38 -3.83
N VAL A 371 28.22 -17.37 -3.13
CA VAL A 371 28.79 -18.72 -3.12
C VAL A 371 28.69 -19.45 -4.46
N MET A 372 27.71 -19.12 -5.30
CA MET A 372 27.51 -19.72 -6.61
C MET A 372 26.74 -18.81 -7.57
N THR A 373 26.88 -19.11 -8.86
CA THR A 373 26.08 -18.55 -9.96
C THR A 373 25.35 -19.67 -10.69
N GLY A 374 24.34 -19.31 -11.49
CA GLY A 374 23.59 -20.28 -12.30
C GLY A 374 22.16 -19.84 -12.56
N VAL A 375 21.42 -20.62 -13.35
CA VAL A 375 20.02 -20.37 -13.69
C VAL A 375 19.11 -21.06 -12.67
N LEU A 376 18.27 -20.25 -12.01
CA LEU A 376 17.31 -20.69 -11.00
C LEU A 376 15.90 -20.79 -11.59
N GLU A 377 15.29 -21.95 -11.45
CA GLU A 377 13.85 -22.17 -11.57
C GLU A 377 13.31 -22.45 -10.16
N MET A 378 12.29 -21.71 -9.70
CA MET A 378 11.79 -21.88 -8.33
C MET A 378 10.28 -21.61 -8.25
N LYS A 379 9.58 -22.48 -7.51
CA LYS A 379 8.20 -22.22 -7.08
C LYS A 379 8.14 -22.32 -5.57
N THR A 380 7.62 -21.26 -4.95
CA THR A 380 7.60 -21.18 -3.50
C THR A 380 6.39 -20.41 -2.99
N LYS A 381 5.92 -20.82 -1.81
CA LYS A 381 5.00 -20.05 -0.99
C LYS A 381 5.81 -19.26 0.03
N LEU A 382 5.54 -17.98 0.09
CA LEU A 382 6.13 -17.06 1.06
C LEU A 382 5.06 -16.67 2.06
N HIS A 383 5.39 -16.73 3.35
CA HIS A 383 4.54 -16.33 4.45
C HIS A 383 5.30 -15.42 5.41
N ILE A 384 4.77 -14.22 5.67
CA ILE A 384 5.30 -13.30 6.68
C ILE A 384 4.17 -13.06 7.69
N PRO A 385 4.25 -13.63 8.90
CA PRO A 385 3.25 -13.38 9.93
C PRO A 385 3.33 -11.93 10.44
N PRO A 386 2.26 -11.40 11.05
CA PRO A 386 2.28 -10.09 11.68
C PRO A 386 3.26 -10.07 12.87
N GLY A 387 3.48 -8.91 13.46
CA GLY A 387 4.29 -8.76 14.67
C GLY A 387 5.53 -7.92 14.48
N LYS A 388 6.19 -7.62 15.61
CA LYS A 388 7.27 -6.62 15.74
C LYS A 388 8.67 -7.14 15.41
N GLN A 389 8.83 -8.42 15.14
CA GLN A 389 10.12 -9.00 14.74
C GLN A 389 10.51 -8.53 13.35
N SER A 390 11.80 -8.65 13.00
CA SER A 390 12.27 -8.33 11.64
C SER A 390 11.67 -9.29 10.61
N VAL A 391 11.49 -8.80 9.38
CA VAL A 391 10.97 -9.63 8.27
C VAL A 391 11.83 -10.87 8.07
N SER A 392 13.15 -10.73 8.10
CA SER A 392 14.08 -11.84 7.92
C SER A 392 13.97 -12.94 9.00
N GLN A 393 13.60 -12.58 10.22
CA GLN A 393 13.42 -13.54 11.32
C GLN A 393 12.10 -14.31 11.24
N LYS A 394 11.04 -13.66 10.78
CA LYS A 394 9.69 -14.23 10.72
C LYS A 394 9.28 -14.75 9.34
N LEU A 395 10.10 -14.47 8.32
CA LEU A 395 9.85 -14.92 6.95
C LEU A 395 9.87 -16.44 6.89
N GLY A 396 8.76 -17.04 6.48
CA GLY A 396 8.63 -18.44 6.13
C GLY A 396 8.58 -18.60 4.60
N MET A 397 9.30 -19.60 4.08
CA MET A 397 9.18 -20.01 2.68
C MET A 397 9.16 -21.53 2.59
N LYS A 398 8.39 -22.05 1.65
CA LYS A 398 8.35 -23.48 1.36
C LYS A 398 8.16 -23.71 -0.13
N GLY A 399 9.06 -24.47 -0.74
CA GLY A 399 9.01 -24.64 -2.18
C GLY A 399 9.98 -25.68 -2.71
N ASN A 400 10.12 -25.66 -4.02
CA ASN A 400 11.07 -26.45 -4.76
C ASN A 400 11.88 -25.56 -5.70
N PHE A 401 13.07 -26.00 -6.03
CA PHE A 401 13.94 -25.32 -6.98
C PHE A 401 14.70 -26.27 -7.88
N THR A 402 15.11 -25.74 -9.00
CA THR A 402 16.10 -26.33 -9.92
C THR A 402 17.14 -25.28 -10.24
N LEU A 403 18.41 -25.60 -10.04
CA LEU A 403 19.54 -24.80 -10.51
C LEU A 403 20.20 -25.54 -11.67
N LYS A 404 20.56 -24.80 -12.71
CA LYS A 404 21.24 -25.29 -13.90
C LYS A 404 22.50 -24.45 -14.15
N GLN A 405 23.50 -25.02 -14.80
CA GLN A 405 24.75 -24.31 -15.12
C GLN A 405 25.38 -23.68 -13.87
N ILE A 406 25.59 -24.49 -12.85
CA ILE A 406 26.07 -24.04 -11.55
C ILE A 406 27.58 -23.90 -11.61
N HIS A 407 28.06 -22.73 -11.19
CA HIS A 407 29.47 -22.43 -10.98
C HIS A 407 29.67 -21.94 -9.55
N PHE A 408 30.60 -22.55 -8.83
CA PHE A 408 30.98 -22.09 -7.50
C PHE A 408 32.01 -20.96 -7.61
N THR A 409 31.80 -19.87 -6.95
CA THR A 409 32.69 -18.69 -7.02
C THR A 409 34.01 -18.89 -6.27
N ASN A 410 34.06 -19.86 -5.36
CA ASN A 410 35.32 -20.28 -4.73
C ASN A 410 36.09 -21.23 -5.67
N PRO A 411 37.28 -20.83 -6.20
CA PRO A 411 38.02 -21.64 -7.17
C PRO A 411 38.42 -23.02 -6.64
N GLU A 412 38.77 -23.13 -5.34
CA GLU A 412 39.12 -24.43 -4.76
C GLU A 412 37.92 -25.38 -4.69
N LEU A 413 36.71 -24.85 -4.48
CA LEU A 413 35.48 -25.64 -4.46
C LEU A 413 35.12 -26.07 -5.87
N GLU A 414 35.20 -25.18 -6.84
CA GLU A 414 34.97 -25.48 -8.26
C GLU A 414 35.91 -26.56 -8.75
N ASP A 415 37.21 -26.40 -8.57
CA ASP A 415 38.22 -27.43 -8.89
C ASP A 415 37.92 -28.80 -8.24
N LYS A 416 37.46 -28.81 -6.98
CA LYS A 416 37.09 -30.07 -6.29
C LYS A 416 35.89 -30.74 -6.93
N VAL A 417 34.91 -29.96 -7.40
CA VAL A 417 33.71 -30.47 -8.07
C VAL A 417 34.08 -31.05 -9.43
N ASP A 418 34.88 -30.32 -10.22
CA ASP A 418 35.36 -30.76 -11.54
C ASP A 418 36.21 -32.02 -11.44
N MET A 419 37.15 -32.06 -10.51
CA MET A 419 37.96 -33.27 -10.24
C MET A 419 37.12 -34.43 -9.76
N LEU A 420 36.07 -34.19 -8.94
CA LEU A 420 35.16 -35.27 -8.50
C LEU A 420 34.41 -35.84 -9.70
N SER A 421 33.88 -34.98 -10.59
CA SER A 421 33.20 -35.39 -11.81
C SER A 421 34.07 -36.30 -12.68
N LEU A 422 35.29 -35.86 -13.01
CA LEU A 422 36.23 -36.63 -13.82
C LEU A 422 36.62 -37.97 -13.18
N ARG A 423 36.89 -37.99 -11.87
CA ARG A 423 37.18 -39.21 -11.13
C ARG A 423 35.98 -40.17 -11.12
N ALA A 424 34.80 -39.63 -10.96
CA ALA A 424 33.55 -40.41 -10.94
C ALA A 424 33.21 -41.04 -12.31
N GLN A 425 33.71 -40.45 -13.39
CA GLN A 425 33.68 -40.98 -14.76
C GLN A 425 34.79 -42.02 -15.00
N GLY A 426 35.66 -42.29 -14.02
CA GLY A 426 36.80 -43.19 -14.19
C GLY A 426 38.01 -42.57 -14.93
N LYS A 427 38.11 -41.25 -14.97
CA LYS A 427 39.19 -40.49 -15.61
C LYS A 427 40.10 -39.80 -14.59
N PRO A 428 40.65 -40.48 -13.58
CA PRO A 428 41.38 -39.83 -12.49
C PRO A 428 42.71 -39.14 -12.91
N LYS A 429 43.24 -39.46 -14.09
CA LYS A 429 44.46 -38.84 -14.63
C LYS A 429 44.20 -37.44 -15.22
N GLU A 430 42.98 -37.22 -15.69
CA GLU A 430 42.50 -35.93 -16.24
C GLU A 430 42.05 -34.99 -15.12
N ALA A 431 41.74 -35.51 -13.92
CA ALA A 431 41.27 -34.76 -12.78
C ALA A 431 42.39 -33.91 -12.14
N LYS A 432 42.67 -32.74 -12.72
CA LYS A 432 43.66 -31.74 -12.28
C LYS A 432 42.96 -30.40 -12.04
N PRO A 433 43.48 -29.50 -11.19
CA PRO A 433 42.98 -28.12 -11.08
C PRO A 433 42.93 -27.42 -12.46
N GLY A 434 41.86 -26.72 -12.74
CA GLY A 434 41.58 -26.05 -14.01
C GLY A 434 41.15 -27.04 -15.13
N ALA A 435 40.66 -28.20 -14.80
CA ALA A 435 40.02 -29.13 -15.74
C ALA A 435 38.73 -28.51 -16.34
N GLU A 436 38.13 -29.18 -17.35
CA GLU A 436 36.92 -28.70 -18.03
C GLU A 436 35.80 -28.34 -17.06
N ASP A 437 35.14 -27.24 -17.36
CA ASP A 437 33.91 -26.74 -16.70
C ASP A 437 32.78 -27.79 -16.74
N VAL A 438 32.29 -28.20 -15.60
CA VAL A 438 31.33 -29.26 -15.44
C VAL A 438 29.90 -28.71 -15.45
N HIS A 439 29.14 -29.05 -16.47
CA HIS A 439 27.71 -28.76 -16.49
C HIS A 439 26.97 -29.53 -15.42
N SER A 440 26.56 -28.87 -14.37
CA SER A 440 25.89 -29.46 -13.24
C SER A 440 24.46 -28.94 -13.05
N ARG A 441 23.66 -29.74 -12.37
CA ARG A 441 22.27 -29.45 -12.04
C ARG A 441 21.99 -29.80 -10.59
N MET A 442 21.29 -28.89 -9.91
CA MET A 442 20.86 -29.11 -8.53
C MET A 442 19.33 -28.97 -8.46
N THR A 443 18.67 -29.91 -7.81
CA THR A 443 17.23 -29.83 -7.54
C THR A 443 17.00 -30.08 -6.06
N GLY A 444 15.96 -29.47 -5.51
CA GLY A 444 15.66 -29.72 -4.10
C GLY A 444 14.30 -29.15 -3.69
N ARG A 445 13.86 -29.64 -2.53
CA ARG A 445 12.76 -29.06 -1.76
C ARG A 445 13.35 -28.36 -0.55
N PHE A 446 12.82 -27.19 -0.25
CA PHE A 446 13.29 -26.42 0.89
C PHE A 446 12.14 -25.91 1.75
N GLN A 447 12.44 -25.71 3.00
CA GLN A 447 11.63 -24.96 3.93
C GLN A 447 12.52 -23.97 4.67
N MET A 448 12.16 -22.70 4.66
CA MET A 448 12.85 -21.64 5.36
C MET A 448 11.95 -21.07 6.45
N GLY A 449 12.51 -20.80 7.61
CA GLY A 449 11.83 -20.18 8.74
C GLY A 449 12.82 -19.97 9.88
N GLU A 450 12.54 -18.98 10.73
CA GLU A 450 13.37 -18.66 11.90
C GLU A 450 14.88 -18.46 11.58
N GLY A 451 15.18 -17.89 10.42
CA GLY A 451 16.55 -17.67 9.97
C GLY A 451 17.31 -18.96 9.56
N LYS A 452 16.61 -20.06 9.33
CA LYS A 452 17.17 -21.33 8.91
C LYS A 452 16.56 -21.79 7.60
N LEU A 453 17.38 -22.38 6.75
CA LEU A 453 16.99 -23.06 5.52
C LEU A 453 17.17 -24.56 5.71
N ASP A 454 16.09 -25.33 5.71
CA ASP A 454 16.06 -26.78 5.73
C ASP A 454 15.94 -27.29 4.29
N LEU A 455 16.92 -28.05 3.84
CA LEU A 455 16.97 -28.72 2.54
C LEU A 455 16.72 -30.20 2.75
N GLN A 456 15.50 -30.64 2.53
CA GLN A 456 15.06 -32.02 2.82
C GLN A 456 15.48 -33.03 1.75
N ASP A 457 15.70 -32.59 0.53
CA ASP A 457 15.93 -33.45 -0.63
C ASP A 457 16.74 -32.70 -1.69
N LEU A 458 18.02 -32.50 -1.38
CA LEU A 458 18.96 -31.88 -2.30
C LEU A 458 19.60 -32.93 -3.18
N ASN A 459 19.42 -32.83 -4.48
CA ASN A 459 20.03 -33.71 -5.48
C ASN A 459 20.92 -32.87 -6.41
N TYR A 460 22.22 -33.03 -6.31
CA TYR A 460 23.21 -32.39 -7.17
C TYR A 460 23.79 -33.40 -8.15
N ALA A 461 23.48 -33.23 -9.42
CA ALA A 461 23.89 -34.11 -10.50
C ALA A 461 24.99 -33.45 -11.36
N MET A 462 26.06 -34.18 -11.58
CA MET A 462 27.16 -33.84 -12.48
C MET A 462 27.54 -35.04 -13.31
N PRO A 463 28.28 -34.91 -14.42
CA PRO A 463 28.77 -36.09 -15.18
C PRO A 463 29.52 -37.05 -14.29
N GLY A 464 29.15 -38.33 -14.35
CA GLY A 464 29.75 -39.40 -13.55
C GLY A 464 29.33 -39.49 -12.09
N ALA A 465 28.66 -38.48 -11.52
CA ALA A 465 28.26 -38.51 -10.11
C ALA A 465 26.93 -37.83 -9.83
N THR A 466 26.26 -38.33 -8.77
CA THR A 466 25.08 -37.71 -8.17
C THR A 466 25.27 -37.65 -6.66
N VAL A 467 25.11 -36.44 -6.11
CA VAL A 467 25.21 -36.18 -4.67
C VAL A 467 23.81 -35.92 -4.13
N ARG A 468 23.36 -36.70 -3.17
CA ARG A 468 22.09 -36.50 -2.45
C ARG A 468 22.39 -36.10 -1.04
N LEU A 469 21.88 -34.94 -0.62
CA LEU A 469 22.08 -34.38 0.71
C LEU A 469 20.74 -34.01 1.34
N ALA A 470 20.70 -34.03 2.66
CA ALA A 470 19.67 -33.37 3.45
C ALA A 470 20.34 -32.68 4.64
N GLY A 471 19.80 -31.53 5.06
CA GLY A 471 20.39 -30.83 6.18
C GLY A 471 19.92 -29.39 6.28
N VAL A 472 20.53 -28.67 7.19
CA VAL A 472 20.14 -27.31 7.57
C VAL A 472 21.29 -26.33 7.33
N TYR A 473 20.94 -25.15 6.83
CA TYR A 473 21.79 -23.98 6.66
C TYR A 473 21.24 -22.79 7.44
N THR A 474 22.06 -22.10 8.23
CA THR A 474 21.65 -20.86 8.91
C THR A 474 21.93 -19.67 8.01
N LEU A 475 20.94 -18.77 7.83
CA LEU A 475 21.04 -17.64 6.89
C LEU A 475 22.14 -16.61 7.28
N ASP A 476 22.55 -16.60 8.56
CA ASP A 476 23.70 -15.81 9.01
C ASP A 476 25.05 -16.37 8.54
N GLY A 477 25.04 -17.49 7.78
CA GLY A 477 26.23 -18.14 7.26
C GLY A 477 27.11 -18.84 8.29
N LYS A 478 26.69 -18.92 9.56
CA LYS A 478 27.53 -19.43 10.64
C LYS A 478 27.54 -20.94 10.76
N LYS A 479 26.51 -21.62 10.26
CA LYS A 479 26.43 -23.07 10.41
C LYS A 479 25.70 -23.74 9.26
N PHE A 480 26.26 -24.83 8.79
CA PHE A 480 25.55 -25.80 7.99
C PHE A 480 25.92 -27.23 8.44
N ASP A 481 24.96 -28.16 8.31
CA ASP A 481 25.10 -29.57 8.65
C ASP A 481 24.28 -30.38 7.66
N PHE A 482 24.96 -30.98 6.71
CA PHE A 482 24.36 -31.81 5.67
C PHE A 482 24.93 -33.22 5.76
N THR A 483 24.05 -34.19 5.61
CA THR A 483 24.40 -35.63 5.52
C THR A 483 23.79 -36.21 4.25
N GLY A 484 24.44 -37.22 3.70
CA GLY A 484 23.91 -37.88 2.51
C GLY A 484 24.87 -38.83 1.85
N LYS A 485 24.76 -38.97 0.52
CA LYS A 485 25.49 -39.97 -0.25
C LYS A 485 25.93 -39.39 -1.60
N VAL A 486 27.12 -39.78 -2.00
CA VAL A 486 27.64 -39.61 -3.36
C VAL A 486 27.55 -40.93 -4.09
N ARG A 487 26.86 -40.98 -5.22
CA ARG A 487 26.82 -42.14 -6.13
C ARG A 487 27.66 -41.83 -7.35
N THR A 488 28.53 -42.73 -7.75
CA THR A 488 29.44 -42.56 -8.89
C THR A 488 29.24 -43.66 -9.92
N GLU A 489 29.55 -43.39 -11.18
CA GLU A 489 29.57 -44.39 -12.25
C GLU A 489 30.78 -45.32 -12.11
N ALA A 490 31.96 -44.77 -11.79
CA ALA A 490 33.17 -45.51 -11.59
C ALA A 490 33.21 -46.19 -10.21
N LYS A 491 33.82 -47.37 -10.11
CA LYS A 491 34.16 -48.02 -8.83
C LYS A 491 35.21 -47.22 -8.08
N LEU A 492 35.25 -47.31 -6.77
CA LEU A 492 36.17 -46.59 -5.90
C LEU A 492 37.63 -46.78 -6.34
N SER A 493 38.01 -48.02 -6.72
CA SER A 493 39.34 -48.33 -7.25
C SER A 493 39.68 -47.65 -8.56
N GLN A 494 38.69 -47.29 -9.38
CA GLN A 494 38.86 -46.58 -10.66
C GLN A 494 38.98 -45.06 -10.49
N MET A 495 38.60 -44.51 -9.34
CA MET A 495 38.62 -43.09 -9.05
C MET A 495 40.00 -42.56 -8.66
N VAL A 496 41.00 -43.41 -8.52
CA VAL A 496 42.37 -43.04 -8.12
C VAL A 496 43.37 -43.26 -9.23
N ALA A 497 44.29 -42.30 -9.45
CA ALA A 497 45.29 -42.37 -10.50
C ALA A 497 46.43 -43.35 -10.21
N SER A 498 46.72 -43.63 -8.94
CA SER A 498 47.84 -44.48 -8.53
C SER A 498 47.49 -45.98 -8.61
N ARG A 499 48.24 -46.76 -9.37
CA ARG A 499 48.01 -48.21 -9.56
C ARG A 499 47.94 -48.97 -8.24
N TRP A 500 48.83 -48.70 -7.29
CA TRP A 500 48.85 -49.41 -6.01
C TRP A 500 47.64 -49.04 -5.11
N LYS A 501 47.24 -47.74 -5.11
CA LYS A 501 46.04 -47.28 -4.40
C LYS A 501 44.77 -47.87 -5.03
N SER A 502 44.70 -47.93 -6.35
CA SER A 502 43.63 -48.54 -7.09
C SER A 502 43.50 -50.05 -6.71
N TRP A 503 44.63 -50.76 -6.68
CA TRP A 503 44.64 -52.17 -6.28
C TRP A 503 44.19 -52.37 -4.81
N ALA A 504 44.66 -51.54 -3.89
CA ALA A 504 44.26 -51.59 -2.48
C ALA A 504 42.75 -51.30 -2.30
N LEU A 505 42.18 -50.36 -3.07
CA LEU A 505 40.75 -50.03 -3.02
C LEU A 505 39.83 -51.06 -3.68
N LYS A 506 40.36 -51.98 -4.52
CA LYS A 506 39.57 -53.10 -5.07
C LYS A 506 38.97 -53.98 -3.98
N VAL A 507 39.63 -54.10 -2.84
CA VAL A 507 39.11 -54.86 -1.68
C VAL A 507 37.94 -54.13 -1.04
N ALA A 508 37.88 -52.81 -1.13
CA ALA A 508 36.80 -51.98 -0.58
C ALA A 508 35.61 -51.83 -1.55
N ASP A 509 35.81 -52.03 -2.87
CA ASP A 509 34.76 -51.85 -3.88
C ASP A 509 33.46 -52.60 -3.54
N PRO A 510 33.45 -53.86 -3.05
CA PRO A 510 32.20 -54.53 -2.70
C PRO A 510 31.40 -53.88 -1.57
N PHE A 511 32.07 -53.18 -0.65
CA PHE A 511 31.42 -52.50 0.47
C PHE A 511 30.68 -51.22 0.05
N PHE A 512 31.16 -50.60 -1.04
CA PHE A 512 30.59 -49.36 -1.56
C PHE A 512 29.76 -49.60 -2.84
N HIS A 513 29.78 -50.82 -3.39
CA HIS A 513 29.01 -51.15 -4.58
C HIS A 513 27.54 -51.36 -4.26
N LYS A 514 26.64 -50.66 -4.93
CA LYS A 514 25.18 -50.87 -4.82
C LYS A 514 24.50 -50.74 -6.17
N ASN A 515 23.44 -51.55 -6.35
CA ASN A 515 22.58 -51.70 -7.52
C ASN A 515 22.68 -50.57 -8.57
N GLY A 516 23.43 -50.86 -9.66
CA GLY A 516 23.58 -49.97 -10.82
C GLY A 516 24.51 -48.77 -10.66
N ALA A 517 25.21 -48.62 -9.51
CA ALA A 517 26.25 -47.59 -9.30
C ALA A 517 27.65 -48.24 -9.20
N GLY A 518 28.70 -47.51 -9.62
CA GLY A 518 30.09 -47.93 -9.40
C GLY A 518 30.49 -47.90 -7.93
N ALA A 519 30.15 -46.82 -7.23
CA ALA A 519 30.29 -46.70 -5.77
C ALA A 519 29.20 -45.81 -5.16
N GLU A 520 28.82 -46.09 -3.90
CA GLU A 520 27.96 -45.24 -3.07
C GLU A 520 28.73 -44.92 -1.78
N ILE A 521 29.04 -43.64 -1.58
CA ILE A 521 29.91 -43.14 -0.51
C ILE A 521 29.08 -42.28 0.43
N PRO A 522 28.92 -42.61 1.71
CA PRO A 522 28.25 -41.78 2.67
C PRO A 522 29.12 -40.54 2.99
N VAL A 523 28.50 -39.36 2.94
CA VAL A 523 29.21 -38.07 3.12
C VAL A 523 28.53 -37.21 4.16
N LYS A 524 29.34 -36.45 4.87
CA LYS A 524 28.91 -35.42 5.78
C LYS A 524 29.61 -34.09 5.46
N VAL A 525 28.83 -33.00 5.35
CA VAL A 525 29.35 -31.66 5.08
C VAL A 525 28.91 -30.75 6.21
N THR A 526 29.86 -30.25 6.97
CA THR A 526 29.61 -29.40 8.14
C THR A 526 30.50 -28.18 8.12
N GLY A 527 30.26 -27.20 8.98
CA GLY A 527 31.13 -26.04 9.16
C GLY A 527 30.42 -24.72 8.94
N THR A 528 31.18 -23.74 8.43
CA THR A 528 30.74 -22.39 8.11
C THR A 528 31.10 -22.04 6.67
N ASN A 529 30.51 -20.99 6.12
CA ASN A 529 30.83 -20.54 4.75
C ASN A 529 32.33 -20.30 4.51
N GLY A 530 33.07 -19.83 5.51
CA GLY A 530 34.52 -19.61 5.43
C GLY A 530 35.39 -20.84 5.71
N SER A 531 34.80 -21.94 6.23
CA SER A 531 35.54 -23.16 6.62
C SER A 531 34.68 -24.42 6.49
N PRO A 532 34.34 -24.85 5.27
CA PRO A 532 33.60 -26.11 5.07
C PRO A 532 34.46 -27.32 5.38
N LYS A 533 33.87 -28.30 6.07
CA LYS A 533 34.49 -29.57 6.41
C LYS A 533 33.76 -30.70 5.70
N PHE A 534 34.48 -31.48 4.91
CA PHE A 534 33.96 -32.62 4.19
C PHE A 534 34.49 -33.90 4.89
N GLY A 535 33.60 -34.82 5.18
CA GLY A 535 33.93 -36.10 5.86
C GLY A 535 33.11 -37.27 5.35
N LEU A 536 33.53 -38.45 5.68
CA LEU A 536 32.73 -39.66 5.49
C LEU A 536 31.77 -39.77 6.69
N ASP A 537 30.49 -40.02 6.41
CA ASP A 537 29.52 -40.36 7.45
C ASP A 537 29.62 -41.89 7.75
N ILE A 538 30.70 -42.26 8.40
CA ILE A 538 30.86 -43.62 8.88
C ILE A 538 30.11 -43.68 10.22
N GLY A 539 28.79 -43.90 10.16
CA GLY A 539 27.95 -44.06 11.34
C GLY A 539 28.63 -44.93 12.38
N ARG A 540 28.74 -44.45 13.61
CA ARG A 540 29.00 -45.34 14.76
C ARG A 540 27.92 -46.41 14.69
N ARG A 541 28.32 -47.66 14.34
CA ARG A 541 27.50 -48.83 14.64
C ARG A 541 27.22 -48.75 16.13
N ASP A 542 26.00 -48.43 16.51
CA ASP A 542 25.54 -48.73 17.85
C ASP A 542 25.74 -50.21 18.06
N SER A 543 26.74 -50.53 18.85
CA SER A 543 26.92 -51.88 19.41
C SER A 543 25.73 -52.13 20.32
N LYS A 544 24.67 -52.74 19.78
CA LYS A 544 23.67 -53.42 20.58
C LYS A 544 24.39 -54.55 21.30
N GLN A 545 24.61 -54.42 22.58
CA GLN A 545 24.58 -55.51 23.54
C GLN A 545 23.16 -55.77 24.00
#